data_2e1b176d2723bbc7316d1a20432f8de1
#
_entry.id   2e1b176d2723bbc7316d1a20432f8de1
#
_cell.length_a   1.000
_cell.length_b   1.000
_cell.length_c   1.000
_cell.angle_alpha   90.00
_cell.angle_beta   90.00
_cell.angle_gamma   90.00
#
_symmetry.space_group_name_H-M   'P 1'
#
loop_
_entity.id
_entity.type
_entity.pdbx_description
1 polymer ?
#
loop_
_entity_poly.entity_id
_entity_poly.type
_entity_poly.pdbx_seq_one_letter_code
_entity_poly.pdbx_strand_id
1 'polypeptide(L)'
;LFSKKNSSHSIWTTLAILSSIATISMYTETMLLPALPQLIHEFNLSYSTSSWILSAYLVAGAVMTPVSGKLSDMYGKKRIMIILILIYTVGLIISPFSSNFVMLLISRILQGIGISVFPVSFGLIREQFPREKLAISQGIISSMFAGGSVLGLAIGGTIVQLYGWRLTFFSIIPVAICLIIIIIRSIPSEKKAFDISMVRNEDSYKKFDLRGAILLGISITSFLLFITFLRTNTFDTNYNLLESITIPITSLLFLIAFISSFVTFLLCERRTKFPLD
;
A
#
# COMPACT_ATOMS: atom_id res chain seq x y z
N LEU A 1 39.81 4.63 -6.91
CA LEU A 1 39.59 3.59 -5.89
C LEU A 1 38.71 4.05 -4.70
N PHE A 2 38.72 5.35 -4.33
CA PHE A 2 37.88 5.89 -3.23
C PHE A 2 36.38 6.02 -3.56
N SER A 3 36.00 6.16 -4.83
CA SER A 3 34.59 6.30 -5.27
C SER A 3 33.76 5.00 -5.11
N LYS A 4 34.38 3.83 -5.24
CA LYS A 4 33.69 2.54 -5.23
C LYS A 4 33.29 2.07 -3.81
N LYS A 5 33.97 2.53 -2.76
CA LYS A 5 33.69 2.15 -1.36
C LYS A 5 32.50 2.91 -0.77
N ASN A 6 32.28 4.16 -1.17
CA ASN A 6 31.12 4.95 -0.75
C ASN A 6 29.82 4.50 -1.40
N SER A 7 29.87 3.97 -2.64
CA SER A 7 28.67 3.48 -3.33
C SER A 7 28.10 2.19 -2.72
N SER A 8 28.97 1.27 -2.25
CA SER A 8 28.51 0.01 -1.65
C SER A 8 27.84 0.21 -0.29
N HIS A 9 28.34 1.14 0.53
CA HIS A 9 27.73 1.45 1.83
C HIS A 9 26.34 2.07 1.66
N SER A 10 26.16 2.95 0.67
CA SER A 10 24.87 3.57 0.33
C SER A 10 23.82 2.53 -0.11
N ILE A 11 24.21 1.51 -0.87
CA ILE A 11 23.33 0.47 -1.38
C ILE A 11 22.73 -0.37 -0.22
N TRP A 12 23.56 -0.87 0.70
CA TRP A 12 23.10 -1.66 1.83
C TRP A 12 22.23 -0.87 2.80
N THR A 13 22.55 0.42 2.99
CA THR A 13 21.72 1.32 3.80
C THR A 13 20.34 1.50 3.16
N THR A 14 20.27 1.71 1.85
CA THR A 14 18.99 1.77 1.13
C THR A 14 18.20 0.49 1.29
N LEU A 15 18.84 -0.69 1.14
CA LEU A 15 18.16 -1.98 1.32
C LEU A 15 17.62 -2.14 2.75
N ALA A 16 18.39 -1.77 3.77
CA ALA A 16 17.96 -1.83 5.17
C ALA A 16 16.72 -0.95 5.41
N ILE A 17 16.71 0.27 4.87
CA ILE A 17 15.57 1.18 4.96
C ILE A 17 14.33 0.57 4.30
N LEU A 18 14.44 0.07 3.08
CA LEU A 18 13.33 -0.50 2.33
C LEU A 18 12.79 -1.78 3.01
N SER A 19 13.69 -2.59 3.56
CA SER A 19 13.34 -3.77 4.36
C SER A 19 12.59 -3.40 5.64
N SER A 20 13.02 -2.32 6.32
CA SER A 20 12.33 -1.82 7.51
C SER A 20 10.93 -1.30 7.19
N ILE A 21 10.75 -0.63 6.05
CA ILE A 21 9.42 -0.20 5.56
C ILE A 21 8.53 -1.42 5.35
N ALA A 22 9.05 -2.47 4.71
CA ALA A 22 8.32 -3.70 4.46
C ALA A 22 7.86 -4.36 5.78
N THR A 23 8.79 -4.48 6.74
CA THR A 23 8.51 -5.06 8.06
C THR A 23 7.42 -4.29 8.80
N ILE A 24 7.51 -2.95 8.87
CA ILE A 24 6.55 -2.10 9.58
C ILE A 24 5.17 -2.16 8.93
N SER A 25 5.11 -2.13 7.61
CA SER A 25 3.83 -2.19 6.89
C SER A 25 3.11 -3.50 7.16
N MET A 26 3.81 -4.64 7.11
CA MET A 26 3.22 -5.95 7.40
C MET A 26 2.91 -6.14 8.88
N TYR A 27 3.76 -5.65 9.76
CA TYR A 27 3.48 -5.62 11.20
C TYR A 27 2.15 -4.91 11.48
N THR A 28 1.96 -3.71 10.93
CA THR A 28 0.77 -2.88 11.14
C THR A 28 -0.50 -3.51 10.55
N GLU A 29 -0.37 -4.24 9.46
CA GLU A 29 -1.49 -4.98 8.87
C GLU A 29 -1.91 -6.15 9.75
N THR A 30 -0.96 -6.98 10.14
CA THR A 30 -1.26 -8.23 10.84
C THR A 30 -1.56 -8.07 12.33
N MET A 31 -1.06 -7.00 12.99
CA MET A 31 -1.38 -6.73 14.40
C MET A 31 -2.88 -6.45 14.64
N LEU A 32 -3.62 -6.07 13.59
CA LEU A 32 -5.05 -5.84 13.70
C LEU A 32 -5.89 -7.12 13.72
N LEU A 33 -5.37 -8.24 13.22
CA LEU A 33 -6.12 -9.50 13.23
C LEU A 33 -6.52 -9.92 14.64
N PRO A 34 -5.63 -9.96 15.64
CA PRO A 34 -6.01 -10.23 17.02
C PRO A 34 -6.82 -9.08 17.67
N ALA A 35 -6.82 -7.88 17.12
CA ALA A 35 -7.58 -6.75 17.62
C ALA A 35 -9.04 -6.73 17.13
N LEU A 36 -9.38 -7.47 16.07
CA LEU A 36 -10.72 -7.45 15.47
C LEU A 36 -11.86 -7.71 16.48
N PRO A 37 -11.79 -8.69 17.39
CA PRO A 37 -12.88 -8.91 18.37
C PRO A 37 -13.12 -7.69 19.26
N GLN A 38 -12.04 -7.01 19.70
CA GLN A 38 -12.16 -5.79 20.51
C GLN A 38 -12.79 -4.65 19.72
N LEU A 39 -12.40 -4.47 18.44
CA LEU A 39 -12.96 -3.45 17.55
C LEU A 39 -14.44 -3.70 17.24
N ILE A 40 -14.85 -4.95 17.01
CA ILE A 40 -16.24 -5.34 16.81
C ILE A 40 -17.08 -4.95 18.02
N HIS A 41 -16.61 -5.28 19.21
CA HIS A 41 -17.32 -4.98 20.45
C HIS A 41 -17.37 -3.47 20.73
N GLU A 42 -16.24 -2.76 20.57
CA GLU A 42 -16.13 -1.34 20.90
C GLU A 42 -16.96 -0.45 19.97
N PHE A 43 -16.98 -0.77 18.68
CA PHE A 43 -17.73 0.03 17.68
C PHE A 43 -19.10 -0.57 17.35
N ASN A 44 -19.53 -1.62 18.05
CA ASN A 44 -20.80 -2.34 17.79
C ASN A 44 -20.96 -2.75 16.31
N LEU A 45 -19.93 -3.38 15.75
CA LEU A 45 -19.89 -3.75 14.34
C LEU A 45 -20.41 -5.19 14.12
N SER A 46 -20.98 -5.44 12.93
CA SER A 46 -21.13 -6.80 12.45
C SER A 46 -19.78 -7.37 11.95
N TYR A 47 -19.65 -8.70 11.88
CA TYR A 47 -18.47 -9.33 11.29
C TYR A 47 -18.23 -8.88 9.84
N SER A 48 -19.28 -8.72 9.06
CA SER A 48 -19.21 -8.23 7.69
C SER A 48 -18.67 -6.80 7.63
N THR A 49 -19.14 -5.91 8.51
CA THR A 49 -18.66 -4.52 8.57
C THR A 49 -17.21 -4.43 9.06
N SER A 50 -16.82 -5.28 10.01
CA SER A 50 -15.46 -5.28 10.56
C SER A 50 -14.39 -5.68 9.53
N SER A 51 -14.74 -6.51 8.54
CA SER A 51 -13.82 -6.90 7.47
C SER A 51 -13.36 -5.69 6.63
N TRP A 52 -14.13 -4.59 6.60
CA TRP A 52 -13.75 -3.37 5.93
C TRP A 52 -12.51 -2.69 6.53
N ILE A 53 -12.22 -2.93 7.82
CA ILE A 53 -11.01 -2.42 8.47
C ILE A 53 -9.75 -2.94 7.76
N LEU A 54 -9.77 -4.20 7.32
CA LEU A 54 -8.67 -4.81 6.57
C LEU A 54 -8.78 -4.52 5.08
N SER A 55 -9.99 -4.66 4.51
CA SER A 55 -10.20 -4.50 3.06
C SER A 55 -9.93 -3.09 2.57
N ALA A 56 -10.32 -2.04 3.31
CA ALA A 56 -10.11 -0.65 2.90
C ALA A 56 -8.62 -0.31 2.74
N TYR A 57 -7.76 -0.84 3.62
CA TYR A 57 -6.32 -0.70 3.53
C TYR A 57 -5.78 -1.31 2.24
N LEU A 58 -6.18 -2.55 1.92
CA LEU A 58 -5.74 -3.26 0.73
C LEU A 58 -6.26 -2.61 -0.55
N VAL A 59 -7.54 -2.20 -0.57
CA VAL A 59 -8.15 -1.50 -1.71
C VAL A 59 -7.43 -0.20 -2.00
N ALA A 60 -7.21 0.63 -0.97
CA ALA A 60 -6.50 1.90 -1.13
C ALA A 60 -5.06 1.70 -1.65
N GLY A 61 -4.35 0.69 -1.12
CA GLY A 61 -3.02 0.31 -1.57
C GLY A 61 -2.98 -0.15 -3.02
N ALA A 62 -3.91 -1.02 -3.41
CA ALA A 62 -4.00 -1.53 -4.78
C ALA A 62 -4.28 -0.43 -5.80
N VAL A 63 -5.19 0.50 -5.48
CA VAL A 63 -5.52 1.65 -6.35
C VAL A 63 -4.32 2.61 -6.48
N MET A 64 -3.62 2.87 -5.38
CA MET A 64 -2.51 3.81 -5.37
C MET A 64 -1.20 3.23 -5.92
N THR A 65 -1.05 1.92 -6.01
CA THR A 65 0.17 1.25 -6.50
C THR A 65 0.60 1.71 -7.90
N PRO A 66 -0.22 1.65 -8.95
CA PRO A 66 0.19 2.13 -10.27
C PRO A 66 0.36 3.65 -10.31
N VAL A 67 -0.46 4.39 -9.56
CA VAL A 67 -0.37 5.86 -9.47
C VAL A 67 0.96 6.28 -8.84
N SER A 68 1.34 5.67 -7.73
CA SER A 68 2.60 5.98 -7.03
C SER A 68 3.82 5.61 -7.86
N GLY A 69 3.78 4.49 -8.59
CA GLY A 69 4.81 4.10 -9.54
C GLY A 69 5.06 5.21 -10.56
N LYS A 70 4.03 5.61 -11.29
CA LYS A 70 4.13 6.68 -12.29
C LYS A 70 4.54 8.03 -11.71
N LEU A 71 3.96 8.43 -10.57
CA LEU A 71 4.37 9.66 -9.89
C LEU A 71 5.85 9.64 -9.48
N SER A 72 6.35 8.47 -9.06
CA SER A 72 7.76 8.33 -8.68
C SER A 72 8.71 8.48 -9.86
N ASP A 73 8.32 8.02 -11.04
CA ASP A 73 9.10 8.20 -12.27
C ASP A 73 9.09 9.64 -12.75
N MET A 74 7.97 10.38 -12.54
CA MET A 74 7.84 11.79 -12.94
C MET A 74 8.49 12.77 -11.95
N TYR A 75 8.34 12.55 -10.65
CA TYR A 75 8.74 13.52 -9.62
C TYR A 75 9.95 13.09 -8.77
N GLY A 76 10.50 11.90 -9.07
CA GLY A 76 11.64 11.31 -8.39
C GLY A 76 11.22 10.38 -7.23
N LYS A 77 11.87 9.23 -7.17
CA LYS A 77 11.51 8.11 -6.26
C LYS A 77 11.63 8.50 -4.80
N LYS A 78 12.70 9.18 -4.40
CA LYS A 78 12.90 9.65 -3.02
C LYS A 78 11.75 10.54 -2.55
N ARG A 79 11.36 11.53 -3.37
CA ARG A 79 10.32 12.50 -3.02
C ARG A 79 8.97 11.83 -2.80
N ILE A 80 8.57 10.98 -3.74
CA ILE A 80 7.30 10.27 -3.64
C ILE A 80 7.30 9.28 -2.48
N MET A 81 8.40 8.57 -2.23
CA MET A 81 8.55 7.69 -1.09
C MET A 81 8.36 8.43 0.24
N ILE A 82 8.95 9.61 0.40
CA ILE A 82 8.76 10.44 1.61
C ILE A 82 7.29 10.83 1.78
N ILE A 83 6.63 11.28 0.71
CA ILE A 83 5.22 11.66 0.74
C ILE A 83 4.34 10.49 1.16
N LEU A 84 4.55 9.31 0.57
CA LEU A 84 3.76 8.12 0.88
C LEU A 84 3.94 7.66 2.33
N ILE A 85 5.17 7.68 2.84
CA ILE A 85 5.43 7.31 4.25
C ILE A 85 4.90 8.38 5.21
N LEU A 86 4.88 9.64 4.84
CA LEU A 86 4.22 10.69 5.62
C LEU A 86 2.71 10.44 5.71
N ILE A 87 2.05 10.15 4.59
CA ILE A 87 0.62 9.82 4.55
C ILE A 87 0.35 8.58 5.41
N TYR A 88 1.19 7.53 5.29
CA TYR A 88 1.12 6.33 6.11
C TYR A 88 1.20 6.66 7.60
N THR A 89 2.17 7.49 8.00
CA THR A 89 2.40 7.86 9.40
C THR A 89 1.25 8.72 9.95
N VAL A 90 0.66 9.60 9.14
CA VAL A 90 -0.55 10.34 9.51
C VAL A 90 -1.70 9.37 9.79
N GLY A 91 -1.91 8.36 8.93
CA GLY A 91 -2.88 7.30 9.17
C GLY A 91 -2.60 6.53 10.47
N LEU A 92 -1.33 6.20 10.76
CA LEU A 92 -0.93 5.56 12.02
C LEU A 92 -1.26 6.42 13.25
N ILE A 93 -1.04 7.73 13.17
CA ILE A 93 -1.31 8.66 14.28
C ILE A 93 -2.82 8.79 14.52
N ILE A 94 -3.64 8.85 13.46
CA ILE A 94 -5.10 8.98 13.58
C ILE A 94 -5.73 7.73 14.20
N SER A 95 -5.20 6.52 13.89
CA SER A 95 -5.78 5.25 14.32
C SER A 95 -6.08 5.14 15.82
N PRO A 96 -5.14 5.37 16.75
CA PRO A 96 -5.39 5.20 18.18
C PRO A 96 -6.37 6.23 18.76
N PHE A 97 -6.56 7.37 18.08
CA PHE A 97 -7.52 8.41 18.48
C PHE A 97 -8.91 8.21 17.88
N SER A 98 -9.13 7.13 17.13
CA SER A 98 -10.42 6.88 16.50
C SER A 98 -11.50 6.66 17.55
N SER A 99 -12.52 7.50 17.54
CA SER A 99 -13.69 7.43 18.41
C SER A 99 -14.87 6.69 17.77
N ASN A 100 -14.80 6.45 16.46
CA ASN A 100 -15.82 5.75 15.70
C ASN A 100 -15.21 4.95 14.53
N PHE A 101 -16.01 4.03 14.00
CA PHE A 101 -15.60 3.18 12.88
C PHE A 101 -15.16 3.96 11.63
N VAL A 102 -15.86 5.05 11.29
CA VAL A 102 -15.55 5.85 10.08
C VAL A 102 -14.16 6.49 10.19
N MET A 103 -13.81 7.03 11.36
CA MET A 103 -12.48 7.61 11.60
C MET A 103 -11.38 6.56 11.51
N LEU A 104 -11.63 5.35 12.05
CA LEU A 104 -10.70 4.23 11.91
C LEU A 104 -10.56 3.82 10.43
N LEU A 105 -11.67 3.77 9.67
CA LEU A 105 -11.65 3.43 8.26
C LEU A 105 -10.84 4.45 7.43
N ILE A 106 -11.02 5.75 7.69
CA ILE A 106 -10.23 6.82 7.04
C ILE A 106 -8.74 6.62 7.34
N SER A 107 -8.38 6.33 8.59
CA SER A 107 -6.99 6.07 8.95
C SER A 107 -6.41 4.86 8.21
N ARG A 108 -7.20 3.80 8.01
CA ARG A 108 -6.81 2.62 7.22
C ARG A 108 -6.63 2.94 5.74
N ILE A 109 -7.48 3.79 5.16
CA ILE A 109 -7.32 4.27 3.78
C ILE A 109 -6.00 5.04 3.62
N LEU A 110 -5.69 5.95 4.54
CA LEU A 110 -4.42 6.68 4.52
C LEU A 110 -3.20 5.75 4.63
N GLN A 111 -3.26 4.75 5.50
CA GLN A 111 -2.21 3.74 5.60
C GLN A 111 -2.11 2.91 4.31
N GLY A 112 -3.25 2.56 3.69
CA GLY A 112 -3.30 1.88 2.40
C GLY A 112 -2.67 2.70 1.27
N ILE A 113 -2.91 4.00 1.21
CA ILE A 113 -2.22 4.90 0.28
C ILE A 113 -0.70 4.82 0.50
N GLY A 114 -0.27 4.83 1.74
CA GLY A 114 1.15 4.79 2.10
C GLY A 114 1.85 3.48 1.72
N ILE A 115 1.14 2.33 1.75
CA ILE A 115 1.74 1.03 1.37
C ILE A 115 2.12 1.00 -0.11
N SER A 116 1.56 1.84 -0.96
CA SER A 116 1.96 1.98 -2.37
C SER A 116 3.41 2.47 -2.56
N VAL A 117 4.16 2.66 -1.47
CA VAL A 117 5.61 2.86 -1.47
C VAL A 117 6.39 1.67 -2.05
N PHE A 118 5.83 0.46 -2.08
CA PHE A 118 6.56 -0.74 -2.54
C PHE A 118 6.97 -0.71 -4.01
N PRO A 119 6.12 -0.39 -4.99
CA PRO A 119 6.56 -0.25 -6.38
C PRO A 119 7.66 0.80 -6.53
N VAL A 120 7.60 1.89 -5.78
CA VAL A 120 8.64 2.92 -5.74
C VAL A 120 9.95 2.35 -5.18
N SER A 121 9.86 1.54 -4.12
CA SER A 121 11.02 0.86 -3.50
C SER A 121 11.69 -0.11 -4.45
N PHE A 122 10.91 -0.96 -5.15
CA PHE A 122 11.45 -1.88 -6.15
C PHE A 122 12.07 -1.14 -7.35
N GLY A 123 11.47 -0.02 -7.76
CA GLY A 123 12.04 0.87 -8.77
C GLY A 123 13.40 1.45 -8.34
N LEU A 124 13.51 1.89 -7.08
CA LEU A 124 14.75 2.43 -6.53
C LEU A 124 15.86 1.36 -6.46
N ILE A 125 15.53 0.11 -6.07
CA ILE A 125 16.47 -1.00 -6.08
C ILE A 125 16.97 -1.27 -7.51
N ARG A 126 16.07 -1.28 -8.47
CA ARG A 126 16.39 -1.56 -9.88
C ARG A 126 17.39 -0.56 -10.46
N GLU A 127 17.35 0.71 -10.01
CA GLU A 127 18.27 1.75 -10.44
C GLU A 127 19.61 1.75 -9.71
N GLN A 128 19.60 1.44 -8.42
CA GLN A 128 20.80 1.55 -7.59
C GLN A 128 21.64 0.27 -7.51
N PHE A 129 21.01 -0.89 -7.76
CA PHE A 129 21.67 -2.18 -7.54
C PHE A 129 22.23 -2.78 -8.84
N PRO A 130 23.42 -3.41 -8.79
CA PRO A 130 23.93 -4.21 -9.88
C PRO A 130 22.99 -5.35 -10.21
N ARG A 131 22.91 -5.76 -11.48
CA ARG A 131 21.99 -6.81 -11.95
C ARG A 131 22.13 -8.11 -11.16
N GLU A 132 23.36 -8.48 -10.79
CA GLU A 132 23.70 -9.70 -10.05
C GLU A 132 23.11 -9.71 -8.62
N LYS A 133 22.84 -8.55 -8.04
CA LYS A 133 22.32 -8.39 -6.67
C LYS A 133 20.82 -8.11 -6.61
N LEU A 134 20.15 -7.88 -7.73
CA LEU A 134 18.73 -7.55 -7.77
C LEU A 134 17.85 -8.65 -7.14
N ALA A 135 18.07 -9.91 -7.53
CA ALA A 135 17.29 -11.03 -7.02
C ALA A 135 17.45 -11.20 -5.50
N ILE A 136 18.69 -11.06 -4.99
CA ILE A 136 18.96 -11.15 -3.55
C ILE A 136 18.30 -10.02 -2.80
N SER A 137 18.38 -8.79 -3.33
CA SER A 137 17.80 -7.61 -2.68
C SER A 137 16.27 -7.68 -2.62
N GLN A 138 15.64 -8.13 -3.69
CA GLN A 138 14.19 -8.36 -3.72
C GLN A 138 13.78 -9.50 -2.78
N GLY A 139 14.56 -10.57 -2.72
CA GLY A 139 14.36 -11.68 -1.81
C GLY A 139 14.42 -11.27 -0.34
N ILE A 140 15.37 -10.39 0.03
CA ILE A 140 15.47 -9.83 1.39
C ILE A 140 14.21 -9.05 1.74
N ILE A 141 13.74 -8.14 0.86
CA ILE A 141 12.53 -7.37 1.12
C ILE A 141 11.31 -8.30 1.26
N SER A 142 11.18 -9.29 0.38
CA SER A 142 10.07 -10.26 0.45
C SER A 142 10.11 -11.07 1.75
N SER A 143 11.30 -11.44 2.23
CA SER A 143 11.46 -12.11 3.52
C SER A 143 11.05 -11.21 4.70
N MET A 144 11.30 -9.90 4.60
CA MET A 144 10.89 -8.94 5.62
C MET A 144 9.36 -8.73 5.67
N PHE A 145 8.65 -8.95 4.57
CA PHE A 145 7.18 -9.03 4.60
C PHE A 145 6.71 -10.17 5.50
N ALA A 146 7.23 -11.37 5.28
CA ALA A 146 6.89 -12.53 6.12
C ALA A 146 7.30 -12.32 7.57
N GLY A 147 8.52 -11.82 7.83
CA GLY A 147 9.00 -11.48 9.17
C GLY A 147 8.12 -10.46 9.87
N GLY A 148 7.74 -9.39 9.17
CA GLY A 148 6.84 -8.36 9.68
C GLY A 148 5.47 -8.91 10.07
N SER A 149 4.91 -9.81 9.26
CA SER A 149 3.63 -10.47 9.54
C SER A 149 3.67 -11.32 10.81
N VAL A 150 4.74 -12.11 11.00
CA VAL A 150 4.94 -12.92 12.21
C VAL A 150 5.09 -12.02 13.44
N LEU A 151 5.89 -10.97 13.35
CA LEU A 151 6.05 -10.00 14.44
C LEU A 151 4.74 -9.29 14.78
N GLY A 152 3.94 -8.92 13.78
CA GLY A 152 2.64 -8.27 13.96
C GLY A 152 1.65 -9.17 14.70
N LEU A 153 1.59 -10.45 14.36
CA LEU A 153 0.74 -11.41 15.07
C LEU A 153 1.23 -11.69 16.49
N ALA A 154 2.53 -11.95 16.66
CA ALA A 154 3.08 -12.33 17.95
C ALA A 154 3.13 -11.14 18.93
N ILE A 155 3.84 -10.06 18.56
CA ILE A 155 4.02 -8.89 19.43
C ILE A 155 2.73 -8.07 19.49
N GLY A 156 2.11 -7.81 18.32
CA GLY A 156 0.85 -7.07 18.23
C GLY A 156 -0.27 -7.78 19.00
N GLY A 157 -0.41 -9.10 18.85
CA GLY A 157 -1.37 -9.90 19.60
C GLY A 157 -1.17 -9.82 21.11
N THR A 158 0.06 -9.89 21.58
CA THR A 158 0.38 -9.75 23.02
C THR A 158 0.03 -8.34 23.53
N ILE A 159 0.37 -7.29 22.77
CA ILE A 159 0.03 -5.92 23.16
C ILE A 159 -1.49 -5.72 23.18
N VAL A 160 -2.22 -6.24 22.20
CA VAL A 160 -3.69 -6.17 22.16
C VAL A 160 -4.32 -6.81 23.38
N GLN A 161 -3.83 -7.99 23.78
CA GLN A 161 -4.38 -8.71 24.94
C GLN A 161 -4.11 -8.00 26.27
N LEU A 162 -2.93 -7.43 26.45
CA LEU A 162 -2.51 -6.81 27.71
C LEU A 162 -2.94 -5.35 27.86
N TYR A 163 -2.92 -4.60 26.75
CA TYR A 163 -3.03 -3.13 26.78
C TYR A 163 -4.08 -2.58 25.82
N GLY A 164 -4.73 -3.44 25.04
CA GLY A 164 -5.71 -3.04 24.04
C GLY A 164 -5.11 -2.62 22.69
N TRP A 165 -5.99 -2.57 21.68
CA TRP A 165 -5.58 -2.34 20.28
C TRP A 165 -4.96 -0.95 20.02
N ARG A 166 -5.34 0.08 20.79
CA ARG A 166 -4.79 1.44 20.62
C ARG A 166 -3.30 1.49 20.88
N LEU A 167 -2.81 0.78 21.87
CA LEU A 167 -1.40 0.79 22.22
C LEU A 167 -0.52 0.16 21.13
N THR A 168 -1.05 -0.77 20.33
CA THR A 168 -0.31 -1.34 19.20
C THR A 168 0.07 -0.26 18.18
N PHE A 169 -0.83 0.68 17.89
CA PHE A 169 -0.52 1.82 17.01
C PHE A 169 0.49 2.78 17.65
N PHE A 170 0.32 3.12 18.93
CA PHE A 170 1.27 3.98 19.63
C PHE A 170 2.68 3.40 19.64
N SER A 171 2.84 2.09 19.72
CA SER A 171 4.15 1.44 19.72
C SER A 171 4.91 1.60 18.41
N ILE A 172 4.21 1.67 17.28
CA ILE A 172 4.83 1.74 15.95
C ILE A 172 5.07 3.18 15.45
N ILE A 173 4.35 4.17 15.97
CA ILE A 173 4.49 5.58 15.58
C ILE A 173 5.94 6.08 15.70
N PRO A 174 6.65 5.88 16.82
CA PRO A 174 8.04 6.33 16.94
C PRO A 174 8.95 5.71 15.89
N VAL A 175 8.73 4.43 15.56
CA VAL A 175 9.51 3.71 14.56
C VAL A 175 9.26 4.29 13.16
N ALA A 176 8.01 4.58 12.81
CA ALA A 176 7.66 5.21 11.54
C ALA A 176 8.28 6.62 11.41
N ILE A 177 8.27 7.42 12.48
CA ILE A 177 8.90 8.75 12.49
C ILE A 177 10.43 8.63 12.31
N CYS A 178 11.07 7.71 13.03
CA CYS A 178 12.51 7.45 12.88
C CYS A 178 12.84 7.05 11.43
N LEU A 179 12.02 6.22 10.80
CA LEU A 179 12.22 5.85 9.39
C LEU A 179 12.16 7.06 8.44
N ILE A 180 11.21 7.97 8.63
CA ILE A 180 11.12 9.20 7.83
C ILE A 180 12.43 9.99 7.93
N ILE A 181 12.93 10.17 9.15
CA ILE A 181 14.18 10.91 9.39
C ILE A 181 15.36 10.21 8.70
N ILE A 182 15.44 8.89 8.79
CA ILE A 182 16.50 8.09 8.18
C ILE A 182 16.42 8.20 6.64
N ILE A 183 15.22 8.11 6.05
CA ILE A 183 15.02 8.23 4.60
C ILE A 183 15.49 9.60 4.10
N ILE A 184 15.10 10.67 4.79
CA ILE A 184 15.47 12.04 4.41
C ILE A 184 16.99 12.21 4.40
N ARG A 185 17.68 11.63 5.41
CA ARG A 185 19.13 11.77 5.58
C ARG A 185 19.96 10.82 4.72
N SER A 186 19.49 9.57 4.56
CA SER A 186 20.34 8.50 4.02
C SER A 186 20.12 8.21 2.54
N ILE A 187 18.93 8.47 2.00
CA ILE A 187 18.68 8.25 0.58
C ILE A 187 19.15 9.48 -0.22
N PRO A 188 20.09 9.33 -1.17
CA PRO A 188 20.55 10.45 -2.01
C PRO A 188 19.40 11.06 -2.80
N SER A 189 19.41 12.38 -2.94
CA SER A 189 18.46 13.07 -3.81
C SER A 189 18.90 12.95 -5.27
N GLU A 190 18.00 12.58 -6.15
CA GLU A 190 18.23 12.38 -7.59
C GLU A 190 18.44 13.71 -8.39
N LYS A 191 18.92 14.76 -7.72
CA LYS A 191 19.06 16.11 -8.34
C LYS A 191 19.82 16.13 -9.66
N LYS A 192 20.72 15.17 -9.96
CA LYS A 192 21.50 15.13 -11.19
C LYS A 192 20.81 14.44 -12.37
N ALA A 193 19.90 13.49 -12.13
CA ALA A 193 19.19 12.82 -13.23
C ALA A 193 18.05 13.67 -13.79
N PHE A 194 17.41 14.45 -12.92
CA PHE A 194 16.31 15.34 -13.30
C PHE A 194 16.76 16.52 -14.20
N ASP A 195 17.94 17.12 -13.93
CA ASP A 195 18.45 18.23 -14.73
C ASP A 195 18.91 17.81 -16.15
N ILE A 196 19.42 16.59 -16.32
CA ILE A 196 19.93 16.12 -17.63
C ILE A 196 18.77 15.61 -18.52
N SER A 197 17.73 15.02 -17.93
CA SER A 197 16.56 14.56 -18.69
C SER A 197 15.62 15.71 -19.10
N MET A 198 15.57 16.79 -18.31
CA MET A 198 14.76 17.98 -18.60
C MET A 198 15.24 18.71 -19.86
N VAL A 199 16.56 18.70 -20.17
CA VAL A 199 17.11 19.39 -21.33
C VAL A 199 16.81 18.64 -22.64
N ARG A 200 16.44 17.36 -22.58
CA ARG A 200 16.35 16.56 -23.81
C ARG A 200 14.95 16.38 -24.39
N ASN A 201 13.86 16.52 -23.58
CA ASN A 201 12.48 16.44 -24.09
C ASN A 201 11.49 17.06 -23.10
N GLU A 202 11.35 18.41 -23.09
CA GLU A 202 10.44 19.11 -22.18
C GLU A 202 8.95 18.79 -22.36
N ASP A 203 8.52 18.31 -23.52
CA ASP A 203 7.10 18.08 -23.84
C ASP A 203 6.60 16.67 -23.55
N SER A 204 7.50 15.69 -23.35
CA SER A 204 7.11 14.27 -23.30
C SER A 204 6.81 13.74 -21.87
N TYR A 205 7.40 14.33 -20.82
CA TYR A 205 7.34 13.80 -19.45
C TYR A 205 6.26 14.44 -18.57
N LYS A 206 5.58 15.50 -19.02
CA LYS A 206 4.72 16.33 -18.15
C LYS A 206 3.22 16.00 -18.16
N LYS A 207 2.75 15.01 -18.90
CA LYS A 207 1.32 14.68 -18.92
C LYS A 207 1.05 13.36 -18.18
N PHE A 208 0.74 13.49 -16.88
CA PHE A 208 0.15 12.39 -16.12
C PHE A 208 -1.23 12.09 -16.70
N ASP A 209 -1.46 10.83 -17.11
CA ASP A 209 -2.79 10.39 -17.52
C ASP A 209 -3.69 10.17 -16.30
N LEU A 210 -4.23 11.29 -15.80
CA LEU A 210 -5.15 11.27 -14.67
C LEU A 210 -6.42 10.44 -14.98
N ARG A 211 -6.85 10.43 -16.24
CA ARG A 211 -8.05 9.68 -16.66
C ARG A 211 -7.79 8.18 -16.60
N GLY A 212 -6.67 7.72 -17.15
CA GLY A 212 -6.26 6.32 -17.04
C GLY A 212 -6.09 5.88 -15.59
N ALA A 213 -5.45 6.69 -14.76
CA ALA A 213 -5.27 6.39 -13.34
C ALA A 213 -6.61 6.28 -12.58
N ILE A 214 -7.56 7.18 -12.83
CA ILE A 214 -8.91 7.12 -12.23
C ILE A 214 -9.67 5.88 -12.71
N LEU A 215 -9.67 5.58 -14.02
CA LEU A 215 -10.34 4.42 -14.58
C LEU A 215 -9.78 3.11 -14.04
N LEU A 216 -8.46 3.02 -13.93
CA LEU A 216 -7.79 1.87 -13.33
C LEU A 216 -8.13 1.74 -11.85
N GLY A 217 -8.15 2.85 -11.09
CA GLY A 217 -8.58 2.87 -9.71
C GLY A 217 -10.02 2.39 -9.52
N ILE A 218 -10.96 2.87 -10.34
CA ILE A 218 -12.36 2.43 -10.33
C ILE A 218 -12.44 0.93 -10.67
N SER A 219 -11.68 0.47 -11.67
CA SER A 219 -11.65 -0.92 -12.07
C SER A 219 -11.19 -1.83 -10.93
N ILE A 220 -10.05 -1.54 -10.32
CA ILE A 220 -9.52 -2.32 -9.19
C ILE A 220 -10.51 -2.30 -8.02
N THR A 221 -11.04 -1.13 -7.67
CA THR A 221 -12.01 -1.00 -6.56
C THR A 221 -13.26 -1.81 -6.83
N SER A 222 -13.85 -1.71 -8.03
CA SER A 222 -15.04 -2.47 -8.41
C SER A 222 -14.80 -3.98 -8.40
N PHE A 223 -13.63 -4.44 -8.83
CA PHE A 223 -13.25 -5.85 -8.77
C PHE A 223 -13.14 -6.37 -7.34
N LEU A 224 -12.47 -5.62 -6.47
CA LEU A 224 -12.32 -6.00 -5.07
C LEU A 224 -13.66 -5.97 -4.32
N LEU A 225 -14.53 -5.00 -4.64
CA LEU A 225 -15.88 -4.95 -4.11
C LEU A 225 -16.72 -6.13 -4.61
N PHE A 226 -16.63 -6.50 -5.88
CA PHE A 226 -17.26 -7.70 -6.42
C PHE A 226 -16.90 -8.93 -5.61
N ILE A 227 -15.60 -9.19 -5.38
CA ILE A 227 -15.14 -10.35 -4.59
C ILE A 227 -15.64 -10.27 -3.13
N THR A 228 -15.60 -9.09 -2.53
CA THR A 228 -16.03 -8.89 -1.14
C THR A 228 -17.51 -9.18 -0.98
N PHE A 229 -18.36 -8.64 -1.84
CA PHE A 229 -19.81 -8.88 -1.79
C PHE A 229 -20.21 -10.27 -2.24
N LEU A 230 -19.43 -10.92 -3.11
CA LEU A 230 -19.65 -12.32 -3.44
C LEU A 230 -19.46 -13.21 -2.21
N ARG A 231 -18.42 -12.93 -1.42
CA ARG A 231 -18.07 -13.73 -0.23
C ARG A 231 -19.03 -13.52 0.94
N THR A 232 -19.48 -12.29 1.20
CA THR A 232 -20.34 -12.02 2.35
C THR A 232 -21.69 -12.70 2.26
N ASN A 233 -22.24 -12.87 1.06
CA ASN A 233 -23.55 -13.48 0.84
C ASN A 233 -23.52 -15.02 0.80
N THR A 234 -22.36 -15.64 0.59
CA THR A 234 -22.23 -17.11 0.62
C THR A 234 -22.14 -17.67 2.03
N PHE A 235 -21.85 -16.85 3.06
CA PHE A 235 -21.72 -17.29 4.44
C PHE A 235 -22.95 -17.02 5.32
N ASP A 236 -23.88 -16.16 4.89
CA ASP A 236 -25.07 -15.80 5.69
C ASP A 236 -26.31 -16.68 5.42
N THR A 237 -26.26 -17.61 4.48
CA THR A 237 -27.40 -18.48 4.18
C THR A 237 -27.33 -19.79 4.99
N ASN A 238 -28.20 -19.90 5.98
CA ASN A 238 -28.52 -21.16 6.65
C ASN A 238 -28.99 -22.23 5.64
N TYR A 239 -28.16 -23.24 5.43
CA TYR A 239 -28.49 -24.64 5.08
C TYR A 239 -29.37 -24.99 3.86
N ASN A 240 -29.43 -24.22 2.80
CA ASN A 240 -29.96 -24.72 1.53
C ASN A 240 -28.91 -24.62 0.42
N LEU A 241 -28.28 -25.75 0.08
CA LEU A 241 -27.25 -25.88 -0.96
C LEU A 241 -27.67 -25.41 -2.36
N LEU A 242 -28.96 -25.29 -2.63
CA LEU A 242 -29.50 -24.82 -3.93
C LEU A 242 -29.68 -23.29 -3.98
N GLU A 243 -29.81 -22.58 -2.85
CA GLU A 243 -29.86 -21.11 -2.82
C GLU A 243 -28.47 -20.45 -2.78
N SER A 244 -27.42 -21.21 -2.47
CA SER A 244 -26.04 -20.69 -2.39
C SER A 244 -25.41 -20.33 -3.73
N ILE A 245 -26.10 -20.56 -4.87
CA ILE A 245 -25.61 -20.27 -6.23
C ILE A 245 -26.15 -18.91 -6.75
N THR A 246 -27.05 -18.25 -6.03
CA THR A 246 -27.56 -16.95 -6.48
C THR A 246 -26.52 -15.84 -6.23
N ILE A 247 -25.88 -15.41 -7.30
CA ILE A 247 -24.99 -14.26 -7.25
C ILE A 247 -25.84 -13.04 -6.87
N PRO A 248 -25.54 -12.34 -5.75
CA PRO A 248 -26.33 -11.19 -5.35
C PRO A 248 -26.26 -10.08 -6.42
N ILE A 249 -27.38 -9.42 -6.64
CA ILE A 249 -27.50 -8.34 -7.64
C ILE A 249 -26.42 -7.27 -7.42
N THR A 250 -26.08 -6.99 -6.17
CA THR A 250 -25.02 -6.05 -5.79
C THR A 250 -23.65 -6.46 -6.32
N SER A 251 -23.27 -7.73 -6.22
CA SER A 251 -22.00 -8.22 -6.76
C SER A 251 -22.00 -8.21 -8.28
N LEU A 252 -23.14 -8.52 -8.92
CA LEU A 252 -23.25 -8.44 -10.39
C LEU A 252 -23.07 -7.00 -10.89
N LEU A 253 -23.61 -6.01 -10.18
CA LEU A 253 -23.42 -4.59 -10.52
C LEU A 253 -21.93 -4.19 -10.44
N PHE A 254 -21.20 -4.65 -9.42
CA PHE A 254 -19.77 -4.39 -9.31
C PHE A 254 -18.95 -5.11 -10.39
N LEU A 255 -19.37 -6.30 -10.81
CA LEU A 255 -18.76 -7.00 -11.94
C LEU A 255 -18.94 -6.23 -13.26
N ILE A 256 -20.15 -5.73 -13.53
CA ILE A 256 -20.43 -4.90 -14.71
C ILE A 256 -19.62 -3.59 -14.65
N ALA A 257 -19.56 -2.94 -13.49
CA ALA A 257 -18.76 -1.74 -13.29
C ALA A 257 -17.25 -2.01 -13.51
N PHE A 258 -16.75 -3.14 -13.05
CA PHE A 258 -15.38 -3.59 -13.32
C PHE A 258 -15.13 -3.77 -14.81
N ILE A 259 -15.94 -4.57 -15.49
CA ILE A 259 -15.76 -4.86 -16.92
C ILE A 259 -15.84 -3.57 -17.74
N SER A 260 -16.85 -2.72 -17.50
CA SER A 260 -17.03 -1.47 -18.23
C SER A 260 -15.86 -0.49 -18.00
N SER A 261 -15.44 -0.32 -16.76
CA SER A 261 -14.30 0.54 -16.40
C SER A 261 -12.98 0.01 -16.98
N PHE A 262 -12.75 -1.30 -16.89
CA PHE A 262 -11.55 -1.94 -17.43
C PHE A 262 -11.47 -1.85 -18.96
N VAL A 263 -12.56 -2.12 -19.66
CA VAL A 263 -12.63 -1.96 -21.13
C VAL A 263 -12.40 -0.49 -21.51
N THR A 264 -13.03 0.44 -20.79
CA THR A 264 -12.83 1.89 -21.04
C THR A 264 -11.38 2.29 -20.78
N PHE A 265 -10.76 1.76 -19.73
CA PHE A 265 -9.33 1.95 -19.44
C PHE A 265 -8.48 1.47 -20.62
N LEU A 266 -8.65 0.22 -21.08
CA LEU A 266 -7.90 -0.33 -22.21
C LEU A 266 -8.07 0.48 -23.51
N LEU A 267 -9.29 0.98 -23.78
CA LEU A 267 -9.56 1.82 -24.95
C LEU A 267 -8.93 3.21 -24.81
N CYS A 268 -8.93 3.76 -23.60
CA CYS A 268 -8.29 5.04 -23.31
C CYS A 268 -6.76 4.92 -23.44
N GLU A 269 -6.17 3.87 -22.87
CA GLU A 269 -4.74 3.58 -22.89
C GLU A 269 -4.20 3.44 -24.34
N ARG A 270 -4.94 2.73 -25.18
CA ARG A 270 -4.60 2.61 -26.63
C ARG A 270 -4.61 3.94 -27.38
N ARG A 271 -5.31 4.95 -26.89
CA ARG A 271 -5.43 6.28 -27.52
C ARG A 271 -4.53 7.33 -26.90
N THR A 272 -3.96 7.07 -25.72
CA THR A 272 -3.06 8.01 -25.06
C THR A 272 -1.64 7.91 -25.60
N LYS A 273 -1.00 9.07 -25.81
CA LYS A 273 0.41 9.16 -26.23
C LYS A 273 1.39 8.77 -25.09
N PHE A 274 0.89 8.64 -23.86
CA PHE A 274 1.69 8.40 -22.64
C PHE A 274 0.96 7.40 -21.72
N PRO A 275 1.04 6.10 -22.04
CA PRO A 275 0.38 5.07 -21.27
C PRO A 275 0.91 4.96 -19.83
N LEU A 276 0.11 4.31 -18.95
CA LEU A 276 0.47 4.08 -17.53
C LEU A 276 1.45 2.93 -17.33
N ASP A 277 1.64 2.08 -18.35
CA ASP A 277 2.55 0.94 -18.37
C ASP A 277 4.01 1.31 -18.73
#